data_de0236abc55879d10f1a387764fefa22
#
_entry.id   de0236abc55879d10f1a387764fefa22
#
_cell.length_a   1.000
_cell.length_b   1.000
_cell.length_c   1.000
_cell.angle_alpha   90.00
_cell.angle_beta   90.00
_cell.angle_gamma   90.00
#
_symmetry.space_group_name_H-M   'P 1'
#
loop_
_entity.id
_entity.type
_entity.pdbx_description
1 polymer ?
#
loop_
_entity_poly.entity_id
_entity_poly.type
_entity_poly.pdbx_seq_one_letter_code
_entity_poly.pdbx_strand_id
1 'polypeptide(L)'
;MTLPNQITIGRILLIPVFVLLAIYYGQSVASGHPDERLRFATIAVFLTAALSDGIDGWIARRYRLKSPLGAILDPIADKGLMLTAIITLSVTSWPYELPIWFPVLVIARDVMIVTGVGVIRLLNDRVEIRPSLLGKTSTFLQMFTVAVVMLQWRHCDPVVWASGAVTLVSGIAYLAAGVRLLQDGGHTRPVAMDRTEHS
;
A
#
# COMPACT_ATOMS: atom_id res chain seq x y z
N MET A 1 -23.89 -11.65 0.61
CA MET A 1 -22.67 -10.83 0.44
C MET A 1 -23.01 -9.41 0.85
N THR A 2 -22.19 -8.79 1.69
CA THR A 2 -22.41 -7.39 2.09
C THR A 2 -21.97 -6.43 0.97
N LEU A 3 -22.61 -5.26 0.88
CA LEU A 3 -22.26 -4.22 -0.11
C LEU A 3 -20.75 -3.91 -0.16
N PRO A 4 -20.05 -3.70 0.98
CA PRO A 4 -18.60 -3.49 0.97
C PRO A 4 -17.82 -4.60 0.27
N ASN A 5 -18.19 -5.86 0.49
CA ASN A 5 -17.53 -7.00 -0.12
C ASN A 5 -17.68 -7.05 -1.66
N GLN A 6 -18.83 -6.61 -2.18
CA GLN A 6 -19.05 -6.51 -3.64
C GLN A 6 -18.18 -5.42 -4.26
N ILE A 7 -17.99 -4.29 -3.56
CA ILE A 7 -17.15 -3.19 -4.01
C ILE A 7 -15.68 -3.64 -4.05
N THR A 8 -15.20 -4.35 -3.02
CA THR A 8 -13.84 -4.89 -2.98
C THR A 8 -13.58 -5.89 -4.12
N ILE A 9 -14.53 -6.78 -4.40
CA ILE A 9 -14.44 -7.72 -5.54
C ILE A 9 -14.42 -6.94 -6.86
N GLY A 10 -15.27 -5.93 -7.01
CA GLY A 10 -15.28 -5.04 -8.17
C GLY A 10 -13.92 -4.38 -8.39
N ARG A 11 -13.28 -3.90 -7.32
CA ARG A 11 -11.92 -3.31 -7.38
C ARG A 11 -10.89 -4.34 -7.86
N ILE A 12 -10.91 -5.56 -7.34
CA ILE A 12 -10.01 -6.63 -7.78
C ILE A 12 -10.17 -6.91 -9.28
N LEU A 13 -11.41 -6.86 -9.80
CA LEU A 13 -11.67 -7.02 -11.24
C LEU A 13 -11.21 -5.81 -12.06
N LEU A 14 -11.15 -4.61 -11.48
CA LEU A 14 -10.65 -3.41 -12.15
C LEU A 14 -9.12 -3.41 -12.30
N ILE A 15 -8.37 -4.14 -11.45
CA ILE A 15 -6.91 -4.22 -11.54
C ILE A 15 -6.44 -4.72 -12.92
N PRO A 16 -6.87 -5.89 -13.43
CA PRO A 16 -6.46 -6.35 -14.75
C PRO A 16 -6.93 -5.42 -15.88
N VAL A 17 -8.10 -4.78 -15.76
CA VAL A 17 -8.56 -3.80 -16.71
C VAL A 17 -7.62 -2.59 -16.77
N PHE A 18 -7.22 -2.09 -15.61
CA PHE A 18 -6.22 -1.02 -15.49
C PHE A 18 -4.91 -1.40 -16.18
N VAL A 19 -4.37 -2.60 -15.89
CA VAL A 19 -3.10 -3.08 -16.47
C VAL A 19 -3.19 -3.13 -18.00
N LEU A 20 -4.25 -3.71 -18.54
CA LEU A 20 -4.44 -3.79 -20.00
C LEU A 20 -4.48 -2.42 -20.64
N LEU A 21 -5.27 -1.48 -20.11
CA LEU A 21 -5.37 -0.12 -20.63
C LEU A 21 -4.02 0.61 -20.53
N ALA A 22 -3.30 0.47 -19.43
CA ALA A 22 -2.01 1.09 -19.24
C ALA A 22 -0.94 0.56 -20.21
N ILE A 23 -0.94 -0.77 -20.47
CA ILE A 23 -0.04 -1.41 -21.43
C ILE A 23 -0.38 -0.93 -22.84
N TYR A 24 -1.66 -0.94 -23.25
CA TYR A 24 -2.07 -0.49 -24.58
C TYR A 24 -1.73 0.99 -24.79
N TYR A 25 -1.91 1.83 -23.78
CA TYR A 25 -1.46 3.21 -23.86
C TYR A 25 0.05 3.29 -24.06
N GLY A 26 0.85 2.58 -23.25
CA GLY A 26 2.30 2.53 -23.40
C GLY A 26 2.74 2.07 -24.81
N GLN A 27 2.07 1.07 -25.37
CA GLN A 27 2.32 0.62 -26.75
C GLN A 27 1.99 1.71 -27.79
N SER A 28 0.91 2.47 -27.59
CA SER A 28 0.53 3.58 -28.47
C SER A 28 1.59 4.71 -28.42
N VAL A 29 2.15 4.99 -27.26
CA VAL A 29 3.26 5.93 -27.08
C VAL A 29 4.52 5.43 -27.80
N ALA A 30 4.88 4.16 -27.58
CA ALA A 30 6.06 3.54 -28.20
C ALA A 30 5.97 3.51 -29.73
N SER A 31 4.78 3.39 -30.29
CA SER A 31 4.54 3.46 -31.75
C SER A 31 4.53 4.87 -32.33
N GLY A 32 4.72 5.90 -31.50
CA GLY A 32 4.72 7.31 -31.92
C GLY A 32 3.33 7.92 -32.12
N HIS A 33 2.25 7.19 -31.82
CA HIS A 33 0.86 7.63 -31.95
C HIS A 33 0.12 7.48 -30.62
N PRO A 34 0.37 8.34 -29.63
CA PRO A 34 -0.24 8.23 -28.31
C PRO A 34 -1.76 8.39 -28.39
N ASP A 35 -2.51 7.39 -27.93
CA ASP A 35 -3.95 7.43 -27.85
C ASP A 35 -4.40 7.97 -26.48
N GLU A 36 -4.71 9.25 -26.43
CA GLU A 36 -5.17 9.94 -25.24
C GLU A 36 -6.44 9.35 -24.63
N ARG A 37 -7.28 8.67 -25.43
CA ARG A 37 -8.49 7.98 -24.91
C ARG A 37 -8.11 6.84 -23.98
N LEU A 38 -7.08 6.06 -24.34
CA LEU A 38 -6.56 4.99 -23.50
C LEU A 38 -5.97 5.54 -22.18
N ARG A 39 -5.27 6.68 -22.25
CA ARG A 39 -4.75 7.35 -21.05
C ARG A 39 -5.87 7.75 -20.11
N PHE A 40 -6.88 8.49 -20.62
CA PHE A 40 -8.01 8.93 -19.80
C PHE A 40 -8.83 7.74 -19.26
N ALA A 41 -9.01 6.68 -20.04
CA ALA A 41 -9.64 5.45 -19.57
C ALA A 41 -8.85 4.80 -18.45
N THR A 42 -7.52 4.73 -18.58
CA THR A 42 -6.62 4.19 -17.51
C THR A 42 -6.75 5.01 -16.22
N ILE A 43 -6.72 6.35 -16.32
CA ILE A 43 -6.90 7.26 -15.18
C ILE A 43 -8.29 7.07 -14.55
N ALA A 44 -9.34 7.00 -15.36
CA ALA A 44 -10.70 6.81 -14.85
C ALA A 44 -10.86 5.48 -14.09
N VAL A 45 -10.31 4.38 -14.61
CA VAL A 45 -10.34 3.07 -13.94
C VAL A 45 -9.57 3.12 -12.63
N PHE A 46 -8.36 3.71 -12.62
CA PHE A 46 -7.56 3.86 -11.39
C PHE A 46 -8.28 4.69 -10.33
N LEU A 47 -8.80 5.86 -10.70
CA LEU A 47 -9.53 6.71 -9.77
C LEU A 47 -10.80 6.05 -9.26
N THR A 48 -11.54 5.36 -10.10
CA THR A 48 -12.74 4.62 -9.70
C THR A 48 -12.38 3.53 -8.68
N ALA A 49 -11.33 2.78 -8.92
CA ALA A 49 -10.87 1.75 -8.01
C ALA A 49 -10.36 2.34 -6.68
N ALA A 50 -9.59 3.44 -6.73
CA ALA A 50 -9.05 4.10 -5.55
C ALA A 50 -10.13 4.79 -4.70
N LEU A 51 -11.11 5.46 -5.33
CA LEU A 51 -12.22 6.12 -4.64
C LEU A 51 -13.20 5.11 -4.04
N SER A 52 -13.41 3.97 -4.71
CA SER A 52 -14.25 2.88 -4.20
C SER A 52 -13.79 2.42 -2.82
N ASP A 53 -12.47 2.35 -2.57
CA ASP A 53 -11.91 2.01 -1.25
C ASP A 53 -12.28 3.00 -0.15
N GLY A 54 -12.24 4.29 -0.46
CA GLY A 54 -12.66 5.33 0.48
C GLY A 54 -14.14 5.23 0.83
N ILE A 55 -14.98 4.92 -0.17
CA ILE A 55 -16.45 4.86 -0.04
C ILE A 55 -16.85 3.61 0.74
N ASP A 56 -16.35 2.43 0.38
CA ASP A 56 -16.72 1.18 1.07
C ASP A 56 -16.19 1.17 2.52
N GLY A 57 -14.99 1.67 2.76
CA GLY A 57 -14.46 1.86 4.11
C GLY A 57 -15.32 2.83 4.95
N TRP A 58 -15.84 3.89 4.36
CA TRP A 58 -16.75 4.81 5.03
C TRP A 58 -18.11 4.16 5.33
N ILE A 59 -18.70 3.46 4.35
CA ILE A 59 -19.96 2.73 4.49
C ILE A 59 -19.83 1.65 5.55
N ALA A 60 -18.77 0.83 5.51
CA ALA A 60 -18.54 -0.25 6.47
C ALA A 60 -18.44 0.29 7.92
N ARG A 61 -17.77 1.43 8.13
CA ARG A 61 -17.68 2.09 9.45
C ARG A 61 -19.02 2.69 9.88
N ARG A 62 -19.75 3.32 8.98
CA ARG A 62 -21.02 4.00 9.29
C ARG A 62 -22.13 3.02 9.64
N TYR A 63 -22.20 1.91 8.92
CA TYR A 63 -23.28 0.91 9.07
C TYR A 63 -22.86 -0.34 9.85
N ARG A 64 -21.63 -0.39 10.39
CA ARG A 64 -21.08 -1.54 11.14
C ARG A 64 -21.14 -2.86 10.37
N LEU A 65 -21.08 -2.82 9.04
CA LEU A 65 -21.15 -3.97 8.13
C LEU A 65 -19.76 -4.59 7.90
N LYS A 66 -19.04 -4.92 8.97
CA LYS A 66 -17.75 -5.59 8.85
C LYS A 66 -17.96 -7.08 8.62
N SER A 67 -17.44 -7.61 7.51
CA SER A 67 -17.36 -9.04 7.26
C SER A 67 -15.93 -9.55 7.48
N PRO A 68 -15.75 -10.78 8.02
CA PRO A 68 -14.40 -11.37 8.16
C PRO A 68 -13.67 -11.47 6.82
N LEU A 69 -14.40 -11.73 5.74
CA LEU A 69 -13.85 -11.81 4.39
C LEU A 69 -13.37 -10.43 3.89
N GLY A 70 -14.17 -9.37 4.07
CA GLY A 70 -13.80 -8.01 3.70
C GLY A 70 -12.56 -7.54 4.43
N ALA A 71 -12.42 -7.83 5.72
CA ALA A 71 -11.26 -7.44 6.51
C ALA A 71 -9.93 -7.99 5.97
N ILE A 72 -9.96 -9.09 5.21
CA ILE A 72 -8.79 -9.69 4.57
C ILE A 72 -8.64 -9.18 3.12
N LEU A 73 -9.75 -9.09 2.37
CA LEU A 73 -9.71 -8.71 0.96
C LEU A 73 -9.40 -7.23 0.75
N ASP A 74 -9.87 -6.34 1.64
CA ASP A 74 -9.65 -4.89 1.50
C ASP A 74 -8.16 -4.51 1.47
N PRO A 75 -7.31 -4.94 2.45
CA PRO A 75 -5.88 -4.64 2.39
C PRO A 75 -5.18 -5.25 1.17
N ILE A 76 -5.63 -6.42 0.70
CA ILE A 76 -5.06 -7.08 -0.47
C ILE A 76 -5.41 -6.32 -1.75
N ALA A 77 -6.66 -5.90 -1.90
CA ALA A 77 -7.13 -5.17 -3.07
C ALA A 77 -6.47 -3.78 -3.16
N ASP A 78 -6.38 -3.05 -2.03
CA ASP A 78 -5.76 -1.72 -1.96
C ASP A 78 -4.26 -1.79 -2.31
N LYS A 79 -3.52 -2.68 -1.65
CA LYS A 79 -2.10 -2.90 -1.95
C LYS A 79 -1.88 -3.44 -3.36
N GLY A 80 -2.76 -4.34 -3.82
CA GLY A 80 -2.72 -4.91 -5.16
C GLY A 80 -2.85 -3.84 -6.23
N LEU A 81 -3.84 -2.96 -6.14
CA LEU A 81 -4.04 -1.87 -7.09
C LEU A 81 -2.81 -0.94 -7.14
N MET A 82 -2.33 -0.50 -5.97
CA MET A 82 -1.22 0.44 -5.89
C MET A 82 0.08 -0.18 -6.43
N LEU A 83 0.44 -1.40 -6.01
CA LEU A 83 1.65 -2.07 -6.48
C LEU A 83 1.60 -2.35 -7.98
N THR A 84 0.46 -2.81 -8.47
CA THR A 84 0.26 -3.06 -9.89
C THR A 84 0.40 -1.77 -10.70
N ALA A 85 -0.16 -0.65 -10.23
CA ALA A 85 -0.01 0.65 -10.91
C ALA A 85 1.45 1.11 -10.94
N ILE A 86 2.16 1.04 -9.80
CA ILE A 86 3.57 1.42 -9.71
C ILE A 86 4.43 0.57 -10.64
N ILE A 87 4.26 -0.76 -10.63
CA ILE A 87 5.03 -1.67 -11.48
C ILE A 87 4.72 -1.41 -12.95
N THR A 88 3.44 -1.32 -13.32
CA THR A 88 3.03 -1.10 -14.71
C THR A 88 3.60 0.20 -15.27
N LEU A 89 3.54 1.31 -14.52
CA LEU A 89 4.11 2.60 -14.92
C LEU A 89 5.63 2.61 -14.95
N SER A 90 6.30 1.65 -14.31
CA SER A 90 7.76 1.52 -14.35
C SER A 90 8.28 0.66 -15.51
N VAL A 91 7.43 -0.21 -16.07
CA VAL A 91 7.84 -1.17 -17.12
C VAL A 91 7.20 -0.90 -18.48
N THR A 92 6.29 0.07 -18.57
CA THR A 92 5.62 0.45 -19.82
C THR A 92 6.07 1.83 -20.28
N SER A 93 6.13 2.04 -21.58
CA SER A 93 6.62 3.27 -22.21
C SER A 93 5.62 4.42 -22.11
N TRP A 94 5.49 4.97 -20.91
CA TRP A 94 4.74 6.19 -20.67
C TRP A 94 5.63 7.41 -20.93
N PRO A 95 5.09 8.61 -21.30
CA PRO A 95 5.89 9.82 -21.49
C PRO A 95 6.71 10.23 -20.25
N TYR A 96 6.18 9.92 -19.06
CA TYR A 96 6.89 9.99 -17.79
C TYR A 96 6.82 8.62 -17.14
N GLU A 97 7.95 7.93 -17.06
CA GLU A 97 8.07 6.60 -16.48
C GLU A 97 8.48 6.70 -15.01
N LEU A 98 7.95 5.80 -14.19
CA LEU A 98 8.49 5.65 -12.84
C LEU A 98 9.83 4.90 -12.91
N PRO A 99 10.90 5.44 -12.30
CA PRO A 99 12.19 4.75 -12.30
C PRO A 99 12.09 3.41 -11.56
N ILE A 100 12.76 2.38 -12.07
CA ILE A 100 12.68 0.99 -11.55
C ILE A 100 13.03 0.89 -10.06
N TRP A 101 13.86 1.78 -9.53
CA TRP A 101 14.18 1.79 -8.10
C TRP A 101 12.95 2.09 -7.22
N PHE A 102 11.95 2.80 -7.75
CA PHE A 102 10.76 3.20 -6.99
C PHE A 102 9.87 1.99 -6.60
N PRO A 103 9.41 1.12 -7.54
CA PRO A 103 8.69 -0.09 -7.17
C PRO A 103 9.50 -1.02 -6.26
N VAL A 104 10.81 -1.16 -6.50
CA VAL A 104 11.68 -1.99 -5.65
C VAL A 104 11.68 -1.47 -4.22
N LEU A 105 11.81 -0.15 -4.03
CA LEU A 105 11.79 0.48 -2.70
C LEU A 105 10.45 0.28 -1.99
N VAL A 106 9.33 0.47 -2.72
CA VAL A 106 7.97 0.30 -2.16
C VAL A 106 7.73 -1.14 -1.74
N ILE A 107 8.08 -2.11 -2.60
CA ILE A 107 7.92 -3.54 -2.31
C ILE A 107 8.82 -3.94 -1.13
N ALA A 108 10.08 -3.56 -1.14
CA ALA A 108 11.01 -3.88 -0.06
C ALA A 108 10.51 -3.35 1.29
N ARG A 109 10.03 -2.11 1.33
CA ARG A 109 9.44 -1.51 2.53
C ARG A 109 8.20 -2.27 3.00
N ASP A 110 7.29 -2.62 2.10
CA ASP A 110 6.06 -3.32 2.46
C ASP A 110 6.34 -4.74 2.96
N VAL A 111 7.26 -5.46 2.32
CA VAL A 111 7.73 -6.79 2.77
C VAL A 111 8.38 -6.68 4.16
N MET A 112 9.24 -5.69 4.40
CA MET A 112 9.85 -5.47 5.71
C MET A 112 8.80 -5.25 6.81
N ILE A 113 7.76 -4.46 6.53
CA ILE A 113 6.70 -4.21 7.52
C ILE A 113 5.93 -5.49 7.81
N VAL A 114 5.48 -6.21 6.78
CA VAL A 114 4.70 -7.44 6.94
C VAL A 114 5.50 -8.50 7.69
N THR A 115 6.77 -8.70 7.31
CA THR A 115 7.66 -9.66 7.96
C THR A 115 7.94 -9.25 9.40
N GLY A 116 8.27 -7.97 9.65
CA GLY A 116 8.53 -7.46 10.99
C GLY A 116 7.32 -7.60 11.92
N VAL A 117 6.13 -7.26 11.44
CA VAL A 117 4.88 -7.45 12.19
C VAL A 117 4.63 -8.93 12.47
N GLY A 118 4.87 -9.80 11.48
CA GLY A 118 4.72 -11.25 11.62
C GLY A 118 5.66 -11.82 12.69
N VAL A 119 6.94 -11.46 12.64
CA VAL A 119 7.94 -11.91 13.62
C VAL A 119 7.59 -11.43 15.04
N ILE A 120 7.23 -10.15 15.21
CA ILE A 120 6.86 -9.61 16.53
C ILE A 120 5.63 -10.34 17.08
N ARG A 121 4.62 -10.62 16.28
CA ARG A 121 3.43 -11.38 16.72
C ARG A 121 3.75 -12.82 17.12
N LEU A 122 4.68 -13.47 16.41
CA LEU A 122 5.11 -14.83 16.76
C LEU A 122 5.89 -14.89 18.08
N LEU A 123 6.67 -13.84 18.39
CA LEU A 123 7.49 -13.77 19.59
C LEU A 123 6.74 -13.21 20.80
N ASN A 124 5.77 -12.32 20.57
CA ASN A 124 5.07 -11.62 21.64
C ASN A 124 3.62 -11.26 21.24
N ASP A 125 2.69 -12.13 21.61
CA ASP A 125 1.27 -12.06 21.25
C ASP A 125 0.53 -10.82 21.80
N ARG A 126 1.16 -10.04 22.71
CA ARG A 126 0.56 -8.89 23.42
C ARG A 126 0.96 -7.52 22.86
N VAL A 127 1.79 -7.45 21.81
CA VAL A 127 2.27 -6.17 21.29
C VAL A 127 1.30 -5.61 20.25
N GLU A 128 0.60 -4.54 20.59
CA GLU A 128 -0.16 -3.73 19.64
C GLU A 128 0.79 -2.88 18.78
N ILE A 129 0.97 -3.28 17.52
CA ILE A 129 1.72 -2.47 16.55
C ILE A 129 0.78 -1.40 16.02
N ARG A 130 0.95 -0.17 16.50
CA ARG A 130 0.17 0.98 16.02
C ARG A 130 0.71 1.46 14.66
N PRO A 131 -0.17 1.69 13.67
CA PRO A 131 0.25 2.24 12.39
C PRO A 131 0.89 3.61 12.58
N SER A 132 2.13 3.78 12.10
CA SER A 132 2.85 5.05 12.21
C SER A 132 2.26 6.08 11.25
N LEU A 133 2.26 7.36 11.63
CA LEU A 133 1.89 8.47 10.75
C LEU A 133 2.76 8.49 9.49
N LEU A 134 4.06 8.20 9.64
CA LEU A 134 5.00 8.09 8.51
C LEU A 134 4.57 7.03 7.48
N GLY A 135 4.04 5.89 7.95
CA GLY A 135 3.52 4.86 7.05
C GLY A 135 2.31 5.32 6.24
N LYS A 136 1.39 6.04 6.86
CA LYS A 136 0.21 6.59 6.18
C LYS A 136 0.61 7.67 5.16
N THR A 137 1.51 8.56 5.54
CA THR A 137 2.02 9.62 4.65
C THR A 137 2.75 9.02 3.45
N SER A 138 3.58 7.99 3.66
CA SER A 138 4.28 7.28 2.59
C SER A 138 3.29 6.69 1.57
N THR A 139 2.27 5.96 2.02
CA THR A 139 1.27 5.37 1.12
C THR A 139 0.47 6.44 0.37
N PHE A 140 0.12 7.53 1.03
CA PHE A 140 -0.55 8.67 0.38
C PHE A 140 0.31 9.31 -0.71
N LEU A 141 1.61 9.56 -0.41
CA LEU A 141 2.53 10.10 -1.41
C LEU A 141 2.74 9.15 -2.60
N GLN A 142 2.81 7.85 -2.36
CA GLN A 142 2.92 6.85 -3.43
C GLN A 142 1.69 6.91 -4.36
N MET A 143 0.48 6.96 -3.80
CA MET A 143 -0.75 7.10 -4.60
C MET A 143 -0.79 8.43 -5.36
N PHE A 144 -0.37 9.51 -4.72
CA PHE A 144 -0.25 10.82 -5.36
C PHE A 144 0.78 10.81 -6.50
N THR A 145 1.93 10.15 -6.31
CA THR A 145 2.96 9.99 -7.35
C THR A 145 2.41 9.25 -8.57
N VAL A 146 1.68 8.15 -8.38
CA VAL A 146 1.03 7.43 -9.48
C VAL A 146 0.08 8.35 -10.25
N ALA A 147 -0.77 9.11 -9.55
CA ALA A 147 -1.69 10.04 -10.18
C ALA A 147 -0.98 11.14 -10.98
N VAL A 148 0.10 11.73 -10.44
CA VAL A 148 0.89 12.78 -11.09
C VAL A 148 1.57 12.27 -12.37
N VAL A 149 2.12 11.05 -12.33
CA VAL A 149 2.75 10.41 -13.49
C VAL A 149 1.71 10.13 -14.57
N MET A 150 0.54 9.58 -14.20
CA MET A 150 -0.56 9.31 -15.16
C MET A 150 -1.13 10.60 -15.78
N LEU A 151 -1.18 11.69 -15.00
CA LEU A 151 -1.60 13.01 -15.49
C LEU A 151 -0.53 13.69 -16.35
N GLN A 152 0.66 13.08 -16.47
CA GLN A 152 1.80 13.62 -17.23
C GLN A 152 2.19 15.03 -16.79
N TRP A 153 2.22 15.27 -15.49
CA TRP A 153 2.63 16.57 -14.97
C TRP A 153 4.12 16.77 -15.20
N ARG A 154 4.47 17.90 -15.85
CA ARG A 154 5.84 18.26 -16.26
C ARG A 154 6.89 18.21 -15.12
N HIS A 155 6.47 18.34 -13.87
CA HIS A 155 7.34 18.32 -12.70
C HIS A 155 7.07 17.06 -11.84
N CYS A 156 6.98 15.88 -12.44
CA CYS A 156 6.76 14.63 -11.72
C CYS A 156 8.01 14.18 -10.94
N ASP A 157 9.22 14.46 -11.44
CA ASP A 157 10.49 13.99 -10.84
C ASP A 157 10.65 14.40 -9.36
N PRO A 158 10.47 15.67 -8.94
CA PRO A 158 10.55 16.02 -7.53
C PRO A 158 9.55 15.27 -6.65
N VAL A 159 8.36 14.98 -7.18
CA VAL A 159 7.33 14.22 -6.45
C VAL A 159 7.76 12.77 -6.27
N VAL A 160 8.32 12.14 -7.31
CA VAL A 160 8.86 10.77 -7.26
C VAL A 160 9.97 10.67 -6.21
N TRP A 161 10.94 11.61 -6.25
CA TRP A 161 12.05 11.64 -5.29
C TRP A 161 11.57 11.89 -3.85
N ALA A 162 10.66 12.83 -3.64
CA ALA A 162 10.08 13.11 -2.33
C ALA A 162 9.34 11.89 -1.77
N SER A 163 8.51 11.24 -2.60
CA SER A 163 7.79 10.02 -2.24
C SER A 163 8.75 8.88 -1.91
N GLY A 164 9.81 8.69 -2.70
CA GLY A 164 10.86 7.72 -2.43
C GLY A 164 11.59 7.97 -1.12
N ALA A 165 11.99 9.21 -0.84
CA ALA A 165 12.65 9.59 0.41
C ALA A 165 11.75 9.31 1.63
N VAL A 166 10.48 9.68 1.59
CA VAL A 166 9.52 9.41 2.68
C VAL A 166 9.31 7.90 2.85
N THR A 167 9.26 7.14 1.74
CA THR A 167 9.12 5.69 1.78
C THR A 167 10.33 5.04 2.44
N LEU A 168 11.54 5.48 2.10
CA LEU A 168 12.79 5.01 2.71
C LEU A 168 12.84 5.31 4.21
N VAL A 169 12.57 6.57 4.59
CA VAL A 169 12.55 6.99 6.00
C VAL A 169 11.51 6.19 6.79
N SER A 170 10.32 5.96 6.20
CA SER A 170 9.28 5.12 6.80
C SER A 170 9.77 3.68 7.03
N GLY A 171 10.47 3.08 6.07
CA GLY A 171 11.04 1.73 6.20
C GLY A 171 12.08 1.64 7.33
N ILE A 172 13.03 2.59 7.36
CA ILE A 172 14.06 2.66 8.41
C ILE A 172 13.42 2.85 9.80
N ALA A 173 12.42 3.72 9.92
CA ALA A 173 11.72 3.96 11.18
C ALA A 173 11.01 2.69 11.68
N TYR A 174 10.42 1.90 10.78
CA TYR A 174 9.81 0.61 11.15
C TYR A 174 10.85 -0.42 11.61
N LEU A 175 11.98 -0.51 10.93
CA LEU A 175 13.08 -1.39 11.35
C LEU A 175 13.59 -1.00 12.74
N ALA A 176 13.85 0.28 12.96
CA ALA A 176 14.32 0.78 14.26
C ALA A 176 13.32 0.50 15.38
N ALA A 177 12.02 0.71 15.13
CA ALA A 177 10.97 0.39 16.08
C ALA A 177 10.89 -1.11 16.38
N GLY A 178 10.99 -1.95 15.33
CA GLY A 178 10.98 -3.41 15.48
C GLY A 178 12.16 -3.93 16.33
N VAL A 179 13.38 -3.43 16.05
CA VAL A 179 14.58 -3.79 16.82
C VAL A 179 14.44 -3.38 18.30
N ARG A 180 13.95 -2.18 18.59
CA ARG A 180 13.71 -1.72 19.98
C ARG A 180 12.72 -2.63 20.71
N LEU A 181 11.60 -2.99 20.06
CA LEU A 181 10.62 -3.89 20.66
C LEU A 181 11.18 -5.28 20.98
N LEU A 182 12.09 -5.80 20.15
CA LEU A 182 12.76 -7.07 20.41
C LEU A 182 13.76 -6.97 21.56
N GLN A 183 14.45 -5.84 21.72
CA GLN A 183 15.38 -5.60 22.82
C GLN A 183 14.64 -5.42 24.15
N ASP A 184 13.55 -4.67 24.18
CA ASP A 184 12.76 -4.43 25.38
C ASP A 184 11.98 -5.68 25.83
N GLY A 185 11.54 -6.54 24.90
CA GLY A 185 10.86 -7.81 25.18
C GLY A 185 11.75 -8.86 25.86
N GLY A 186 13.07 -8.73 25.79
CA GLY A 186 14.03 -9.58 26.49
C GLY A 186 14.14 -9.30 28.00
N HIS A 187 13.53 -8.24 28.49
CA HIS A 187 13.61 -7.81 29.92
C HIS A 187 12.30 -8.02 30.68
N THR A 188 11.47 -9.00 30.33
CA THR A 188 10.39 -9.44 31.19
C THR A 188 11.02 -10.11 32.42
N ARG A 189 11.13 -9.35 33.52
CA ARG A 189 11.47 -9.86 34.86
C ARG A 189 10.61 -11.08 35.15
N PRO A 190 11.20 -12.18 35.66
CA PRO A 190 10.41 -13.26 36.23
C PRO A 190 9.56 -12.66 37.37
N VAL A 191 8.27 -12.85 37.28
CA VAL A 191 7.36 -12.58 38.42
C VAL A 191 7.89 -13.44 39.58
N ALA A 192 8.46 -12.78 40.57
CA ALA A 192 8.82 -13.43 41.82
C ALA A 192 7.54 -14.09 42.34
N MET A 193 7.53 -15.42 42.37
CA MET A 193 6.55 -16.18 43.15
C MET A 193 6.75 -15.80 44.60
N ASP A 194 5.91 -14.90 45.09
CA ASP A 194 5.74 -14.65 46.51
C ASP A 194 5.16 -15.93 47.12
N ARG A 195 6.07 -16.75 47.66
CA ARG A 195 5.70 -17.84 48.56
C ARG A 195 5.36 -17.21 49.92
N THR A 196 4.14 -16.83 50.11
CA THR A 196 3.61 -16.70 51.45
C THR A 196 3.24 -18.10 51.96
N GLU A 197 4.19 -18.75 52.61
CA GLU A 197 3.92 -19.87 53.49
C GLU A 197 3.08 -19.36 54.66
N HIS A 198 1.91 -19.90 54.79
CA HIS A 198 1.12 -19.81 56.02
C HIS A 198 1.62 -20.87 56.99
N SER A 199 2.14 -20.38 58.11
CA SER A 199 2.21 -21.09 59.41
C SER A 199 0.86 -21.04 60.09
#